data_1acbb5a3c5ebc3e1b2fa216868dd3054
#
_entry.id   1acbb5a3c5ebc3e1b2fa216868dd3054
#
_cell.length_a   1.000
_cell.length_b   1.000
_cell.length_c   1.000
_cell.angle_alpha   90.00
_cell.angle_beta   90.00
_cell.angle_gamma   90.00
#
_symmetry.space_group_name_H-M   'P 1'
#
loop_
_entity.id
_entity.type
_entity.pdbx_description
1 polymer ?
#
loop_
_entity_poly.entity_id
_entity_poly.type
_entity_poly.pdbx_seq_one_letter_code
_entity_poly.pdbx_strand_id
1 'polypeptide(L)'
;MFEKIKQLMTGNLSKGGRQVYIDDLRVIATVFVIGVHTVSLAATMTEYGSIPFRVLTIFNFIFLSCNLLFVMLSGALLLPVKNESIGNFFRKRFTKVAIPLVVYYILYIVAKEGLVWLRPDHWILMLRRILTGAPMEAPHFWLVYVIIWLYVLTPFMRYIVHNIPDTVLSGVIGVVFAICALDTYLPLYGINSVFGIVVDSYAGTFLLGYFLSEKCSRKVENFFMFTGFLSFIETCMWIWNGNDYVNYIYQNSPTMMCFTAAIFLLVKRLASQKTKSSFFVQRISRYSYSILLIHWGVLHFVVKQKLHVNVLGGGIVGGCIVMMVLLSLIHISEPTRHSLI
;
A
#
# COMPACT_ATOMS: atom_id res chain seq x y z
N MET A 1 -8.86 6.32 -30.15
CA MET A 1 -8.57 6.06 -28.73
C MET A 1 -7.06 6.03 -28.44
N PHE A 2 -6.26 5.19 -29.08
CA PHE A 2 -4.80 5.09 -28.84
C PHE A 2 -4.02 6.40 -29.09
N GLU A 3 -4.34 7.16 -30.15
CA GLU A 3 -3.69 8.46 -30.42
C GLU A 3 -4.01 9.52 -29.33
N LYS A 4 -5.24 9.55 -28.81
CA LYS A 4 -5.59 10.44 -27.68
C LYS A 4 -4.90 10.04 -26.38
N ILE A 5 -4.76 8.72 -26.11
CA ILE A 5 -3.97 8.23 -24.96
C ILE A 5 -2.51 8.68 -25.12
N LYS A 6 -1.95 8.58 -26.32
CA LYS A 6 -0.59 9.03 -26.64
C LYS A 6 -0.42 10.54 -26.41
N GLN A 7 -1.37 11.35 -26.82
CA GLN A 7 -1.36 12.82 -26.59
C GLN A 7 -1.39 13.16 -25.09
N LEU A 8 -2.20 12.50 -24.29
CA LEU A 8 -2.24 12.68 -22.82
C LEU A 8 -0.95 12.25 -22.12
N MET A 9 -0.20 11.33 -22.73
CA MET A 9 1.11 10.92 -22.21
C MET A 9 2.23 11.90 -22.58
N THR A 10 2.03 12.74 -23.60
CA THR A 10 3.04 13.70 -24.12
C THR A 10 2.71 15.17 -23.84
N GLY A 11 1.62 15.46 -23.13
CA GLY A 11 1.19 16.83 -22.82
C GLY A 11 2.20 17.63 -22.00
N ASN A 12 2.38 18.92 -22.36
CA ASN A 12 3.22 19.84 -21.62
C ASN A 12 2.62 20.16 -20.25
N LEU A 13 3.27 19.71 -19.20
CA LEU A 13 2.96 20.11 -17.83
C LEU A 13 4.11 20.93 -17.23
N SER A 14 3.72 21.93 -16.44
CA SER A 14 4.64 22.64 -15.57
C SER A 14 5.55 21.67 -14.82
N LYS A 15 6.84 22.02 -14.65
CA LYS A 15 7.79 21.30 -13.79
C LYS A 15 7.25 21.27 -12.36
N GLY A 16 6.40 20.31 -12.05
CA GLY A 16 5.89 20.09 -10.71
C GLY A 16 7.07 19.72 -9.80
N GLY A 17 7.37 20.59 -8.85
CA GLY A 17 8.33 20.29 -7.79
C GLY A 17 7.91 19.00 -7.04
N ARG A 18 8.87 18.33 -6.41
CA ARG A 18 8.62 17.14 -5.57
C ARG A 18 7.59 17.48 -4.50
N GLN A 19 6.45 16.83 -4.52
CA GLN A 19 5.37 17.09 -3.57
C GLN A 19 5.72 16.50 -2.19
N VAL A 20 5.89 17.35 -1.18
CA VAL A 20 6.34 16.98 0.16
C VAL A 20 5.44 15.93 0.81
N TYR A 21 4.10 16.09 0.69
CA TYR A 21 3.14 15.16 1.28
C TYR A 21 3.24 13.72 0.73
N ILE A 22 3.67 13.55 -0.51
CA ILE A 22 3.87 12.22 -1.13
C ILE A 22 5.00 11.47 -0.42
N ASP A 23 6.09 12.17 -0.07
CA ASP A 23 7.20 11.57 0.66
C ASP A 23 6.77 11.23 2.10
N ASP A 24 6.07 12.13 2.77
CA ASP A 24 5.56 11.92 4.12
C ASP A 24 4.60 10.72 4.15
N LEU A 25 3.65 10.62 3.22
CA LEU A 25 2.72 9.48 3.10
C LEU A 25 3.43 8.16 2.80
N ARG A 26 4.46 8.16 1.94
CA ARG A 26 5.24 6.94 1.68
C ARG A 26 5.93 6.44 2.94
N VAL A 27 6.50 7.36 3.73
CA VAL A 27 7.14 6.99 5.00
C VAL A 27 6.12 6.40 5.96
N ILE A 28 4.95 7.04 6.12
CA ILE A 28 3.87 6.56 6.99
C ILE A 28 3.42 5.16 6.53
N ALA A 29 3.13 4.99 5.24
CA ALA A 29 2.72 3.69 4.71
C ALA A 29 3.80 2.61 4.91
N THR A 30 5.09 2.95 4.76
CA THR A 30 6.20 2.02 5.02
C THR A 30 6.29 1.61 6.48
N VAL A 31 6.16 2.56 7.41
CA VAL A 31 6.12 2.29 8.85
C VAL A 31 4.92 1.41 9.21
N PHE A 32 3.77 1.69 8.62
CA PHE A 32 2.55 0.93 8.86
C PHE A 32 2.65 -0.52 8.35
N VAL A 33 3.30 -0.77 7.20
CA VAL A 33 3.56 -2.16 6.73
C VAL A 33 4.36 -2.95 7.76
N ILE A 34 5.41 -2.36 8.33
CA ILE A 34 6.19 -3.02 9.38
C ILE A 34 5.32 -3.24 10.62
N GLY A 35 4.53 -2.21 10.98
CA GLY A 35 3.59 -2.25 12.11
C GLY A 35 2.57 -3.39 12.00
N VAL A 36 1.92 -3.54 10.84
CA VAL A 36 0.96 -4.63 10.58
C VAL A 36 1.57 -5.99 10.91
N HIS A 37 2.72 -6.31 10.34
CA HIS A 37 3.31 -7.64 10.49
C HIS A 37 3.86 -7.91 11.89
N THR A 38 4.22 -6.86 12.64
CA THR A 38 4.68 -6.98 14.01
C THR A 38 3.50 -7.11 14.97
N VAL A 39 2.51 -6.23 14.85
CA VAL A 39 1.37 -6.16 15.77
C VAL A 39 0.38 -7.29 15.54
N SER A 40 0.13 -7.67 14.28
CA SER A 40 -0.74 -8.80 13.95
C SER A 40 -0.22 -10.11 14.57
N LEU A 41 1.10 -10.35 14.48
CA LEU A 41 1.72 -11.53 15.11
C LEU A 41 1.61 -11.46 16.63
N ALA A 42 1.82 -10.28 17.24
CA ALA A 42 1.68 -10.12 18.68
C ALA A 42 0.23 -10.37 19.14
N ALA A 43 -0.76 -9.90 18.40
CA ALA A 43 -2.17 -10.10 18.71
C ALA A 43 -2.55 -11.61 18.72
N THR A 44 -2.03 -12.40 17.78
CA THR A 44 -2.30 -13.86 17.75
C THR A 44 -1.72 -14.62 18.94
N MET A 45 -0.78 -14.03 19.68
CA MET A 45 -0.14 -14.64 20.87
C MET A 45 -0.80 -14.21 22.18
N THR A 46 -1.78 -13.30 22.14
CA THR A 46 -2.53 -12.86 23.32
C THR A 46 -3.87 -13.61 23.42
N GLU A 47 -4.40 -13.71 24.63
CA GLU A 47 -5.72 -14.29 24.86
C GLU A 47 -6.79 -13.46 24.13
N TYR A 48 -7.64 -14.15 23.35
CA TYR A 48 -8.71 -13.51 22.59
C TYR A 48 -9.65 -12.72 23.51
N GLY A 49 -9.96 -11.50 23.14
CA GLY A 49 -10.85 -10.61 23.91
C GLY A 49 -10.20 -9.95 25.13
N SER A 50 -8.93 -10.27 25.46
CA SER A 50 -8.18 -9.59 26.52
C SER A 50 -7.91 -8.12 26.16
N ILE A 51 -7.63 -7.28 27.16
CA ILE A 51 -7.26 -5.87 26.91
C ILE A 51 -6.05 -5.75 25.97
N PRO A 52 -4.93 -6.50 26.16
CA PRO A 52 -3.83 -6.49 25.21
C PRO A 52 -4.24 -6.86 23.78
N PHE A 53 -5.08 -7.91 23.61
CA PHE A 53 -5.61 -8.30 22.30
C PHE A 53 -6.35 -7.14 21.62
N ARG A 54 -7.28 -6.51 22.35
CA ARG A 54 -8.08 -5.40 21.80
C ARG A 54 -7.22 -4.20 21.41
N VAL A 55 -6.27 -3.82 22.26
CA VAL A 55 -5.33 -2.72 21.98
C VAL A 55 -4.49 -3.02 20.75
N LEU A 56 -3.90 -4.23 20.66
CA LEU A 56 -3.11 -4.64 19.50
C LEU A 56 -3.96 -4.68 18.22
N THR A 57 -5.23 -5.10 18.32
CA THR A 57 -6.15 -5.13 17.17
C THR A 57 -6.50 -3.72 16.69
N ILE A 58 -6.66 -2.73 17.59
CA ILE A 58 -6.84 -1.32 17.20
C ILE A 58 -5.59 -0.81 16.46
N PHE A 59 -4.39 -1.08 16.97
CA PHE A 59 -3.16 -0.73 16.24
C PHE A 59 -3.05 -1.43 14.89
N ASN A 60 -3.46 -2.70 14.81
CA ASN A 60 -3.50 -3.45 13.56
C ASN A 60 -4.43 -2.78 12.53
N PHE A 61 -5.60 -2.31 12.95
CA PHE A 61 -6.51 -1.53 12.09
C PHE A 61 -5.83 -0.27 11.55
N ILE A 62 -5.17 0.53 12.41
CA ILE A 62 -4.45 1.72 11.97
C ILE A 62 -3.39 1.36 10.92
N PHE A 63 -2.60 0.33 11.18
CA PHE A 63 -1.49 -0.06 10.31
C PHE A 63 -1.96 -0.71 9.00
N LEU A 64 -3.09 -1.41 8.98
CA LEU A 64 -3.67 -2.01 7.76
C LEU A 64 -4.01 -0.97 6.68
N SER A 65 -4.23 0.29 7.06
CA SER A 65 -4.42 1.40 6.11
C SER A 65 -3.23 1.58 5.15
N CYS A 66 -2.05 0.99 5.45
CA CYS A 66 -0.87 1.04 4.58
C CYS A 66 -1.14 0.56 3.15
N ASN A 67 -1.94 -0.49 2.99
CA ASN A 67 -2.25 -1.08 1.69
C ASN A 67 -2.97 -0.06 0.79
N LEU A 68 -4.04 0.53 1.33
CA LEU A 68 -4.81 1.55 0.61
C LEU A 68 -4.01 2.84 0.41
N LEU A 69 -3.15 3.22 1.37
CA LEU A 69 -2.26 4.38 1.21
C LEU A 69 -1.30 4.20 0.03
N PHE A 70 -0.69 3.02 -0.16
CA PHE A 70 0.17 2.76 -1.33
C PHE A 70 -0.62 2.81 -2.64
N VAL A 71 -1.84 2.28 -2.64
CA VAL A 71 -2.72 2.34 -3.83
C VAL A 71 -3.14 3.77 -4.13
N MET A 72 -3.61 4.54 -3.14
CA MET A 72 -3.97 5.96 -3.29
C MET A 72 -2.77 6.81 -3.75
N LEU A 73 -1.59 6.60 -3.17
CA LEU A 73 -0.36 7.25 -3.61
C LEU A 73 -0.01 6.96 -5.06
N SER A 74 -0.22 5.70 -5.48
CA SER A 74 -0.01 5.31 -6.88
C SER A 74 -0.98 6.06 -7.80
N GLY A 75 -2.25 6.20 -7.42
CA GLY A 75 -3.25 6.99 -8.16
C GLY A 75 -2.88 8.47 -8.27
N ALA A 76 -2.53 9.09 -7.14
CA ALA A 76 -2.09 10.48 -7.08
C ALA A 76 -0.85 10.77 -7.94
N LEU A 77 0.05 9.79 -8.09
CA LEU A 77 1.30 9.94 -8.84
C LEU A 77 1.20 9.59 -10.32
N LEU A 78 0.31 8.66 -10.68
CA LEU A 78 0.31 8.05 -12.01
C LEU A 78 -0.80 8.57 -12.91
N LEU A 79 -1.94 8.98 -12.36
CA LEU A 79 -3.08 9.46 -13.15
C LEU A 79 -2.93 10.90 -13.66
N PRO A 80 -2.22 11.83 -12.99
CA PRO A 80 -1.94 13.14 -13.59
C PRO A 80 -1.21 13.00 -14.93
N VAL A 81 -1.48 13.91 -15.87
CA VAL A 81 -0.82 13.94 -17.18
C VAL A 81 0.69 14.11 -17.00
N LYS A 82 1.48 13.35 -17.74
CA LYS A 82 2.94 13.42 -17.74
C LYS A 82 3.46 13.35 -19.16
N ASN A 83 4.51 14.12 -19.45
CA ASN A 83 5.22 14.03 -20.72
C ASN A 83 6.10 12.77 -20.74
N GLU A 84 5.49 11.61 -20.99
CA GLU A 84 6.13 10.32 -21.00
C GLU A 84 5.46 9.42 -22.03
N SER A 85 6.24 8.81 -22.94
CA SER A 85 5.68 7.85 -23.89
C SER A 85 5.23 6.55 -23.16
N ILE A 86 4.24 5.86 -23.73
CA ILE A 86 3.73 4.60 -23.17
C ILE A 86 4.85 3.57 -23.00
N GLY A 87 5.75 3.44 -23.99
CA GLY A 87 6.89 2.52 -23.90
C GLY A 87 7.84 2.87 -22.75
N ASN A 88 8.17 4.17 -22.57
CA ASN A 88 8.98 4.62 -21.45
C ASN A 88 8.27 4.44 -20.10
N PHE A 89 6.95 4.65 -20.08
CA PHE A 89 6.14 4.40 -18.89
C PHE A 89 6.29 2.94 -18.42
N PHE A 90 6.02 1.95 -19.29
CA PHE A 90 6.12 0.53 -18.93
C PHE A 90 7.57 0.11 -18.65
N ARG A 91 8.54 0.53 -19.47
CA ARG A 91 9.95 0.24 -19.23
C ARG A 91 10.41 0.66 -17.83
N LYS A 92 10.09 1.89 -17.40
CA LYS A 92 10.45 2.40 -16.08
C LYS A 92 9.82 1.59 -14.95
N ARG A 93 8.55 1.16 -15.09
CA ARG A 93 7.84 0.37 -14.06
C ARG A 93 8.36 -1.06 -14.03
N PHE A 94 8.54 -1.66 -15.19
CA PHE A 94 9.12 -3.00 -15.29
C PHE A 94 10.49 -3.07 -14.62
N THR A 95 11.43 -2.17 -14.98
CA THR A 95 12.77 -2.19 -14.40
C THR A 95 12.81 -1.87 -12.91
N LYS A 96 11.91 -0.98 -12.43
CA LYS A 96 11.94 -0.53 -11.02
C LYS A 96 11.06 -1.36 -10.08
N VAL A 97 10.11 -2.13 -10.60
CA VAL A 97 9.15 -2.88 -9.78
C VAL A 97 9.20 -4.37 -10.08
N ALA A 98 9.04 -4.79 -11.33
CA ALA A 98 8.97 -6.22 -11.65
C ALA A 98 10.31 -6.92 -11.46
N ILE A 99 11.42 -6.32 -11.92
CA ILE A 99 12.75 -6.95 -11.75
C ILE A 99 13.11 -7.13 -10.27
N PRO A 100 13.03 -6.12 -9.39
CA PRO A 100 13.28 -6.34 -7.97
C PRO A 100 12.33 -7.37 -7.34
N LEU A 101 11.03 -7.36 -7.71
CA LEU A 101 10.10 -8.37 -7.22
C LEU A 101 10.60 -9.79 -7.53
N VAL A 102 10.97 -10.06 -8.78
CA VAL A 102 11.47 -11.38 -9.20
C VAL A 102 12.74 -11.76 -8.43
N VAL A 103 13.69 -10.83 -8.28
CA VAL A 103 14.94 -11.08 -7.54
C VAL A 103 14.64 -11.45 -6.09
N TYR A 104 13.80 -10.64 -5.39
CA TYR A 104 13.44 -10.94 -4.01
C TYR A 104 12.60 -12.21 -3.88
N TYR A 105 11.74 -12.50 -4.86
CA TYR A 105 10.98 -13.75 -4.89
C TYR A 105 11.90 -14.97 -4.88
N ILE A 106 12.91 -14.97 -5.78
CA ILE A 106 13.92 -16.02 -5.85
C ILE A 106 14.68 -16.12 -4.53
N LEU A 107 15.10 -14.99 -3.95
CA LEU A 107 15.82 -14.98 -2.67
C LEU A 107 14.99 -15.61 -1.55
N TYR A 108 13.69 -15.34 -1.47
CA TYR A 108 12.81 -15.95 -0.46
C TYR A 108 12.65 -17.46 -0.64
N ILE A 109 12.48 -17.95 -1.87
CA ILE A 109 12.40 -19.37 -2.15
C ILE A 109 13.71 -20.07 -1.76
N VAL A 110 14.84 -19.50 -2.20
CA VAL A 110 16.17 -20.08 -1.90
C VAL A 110 16.47 -20.05 -0.41
N ALA A 111 16.09 -18.98 0.29
CA ALA A 111 16.29 -18.88 1.74
C ALA A 111 15.50 -19.92 2.52
N LYS A 112 14.31 -20.31 2.04
CA LYS A 112 13.44 -21.27 2.72
C LYS A 112 13.63 -22.72 2.23
N GLU A 113 13.75 -22.92 0.94
CA GLU A 113 13.74 -24.25 0.31
C GLU A 113 15.13 -24.71 -0.17
N GLY A 114 16.14 -23.83 -0.11
CA GLY A 114 17.52 -24.14 -0.43
C GLY A 114 17.94 -23.86 -1.89
N LEU A 115 19.23 -23.97 -2.14
CA LEU A 115 19.87 -23.67 -3.43
C LEU A 115 19.43 -24.60 -4.58
N VAL A 116 18.76 -25.71 -4.28
CA VAL A 116 18.24 -26.64 -5.29
C VAL A 116 17.33 -25.94 -6.31
N TRP A 117 16.63 -24.88 -5.89
CA TRP A 117 15.74 -24.09 -6.75
C TRP A 117 16.47 -23.26 -7.83
N LEU A 118 17.77 -23.09 -7.73
CA LEU A 118 18.57 -22.44 -8.76
C LEU A 118 18.96 -23.37 -9.91
N ARG A 119 18.67 -24.69 -9.80
CA ARG A 119 18.94 -25.64 -10.87
C ARG A 119 17.97 -25.44 -12.05
N PRO A 120 18.41 -25.69 -13.29
CA PRO A 120 17.59 -25.46 -14.49
C PRO A 120 16.27 -26.24 -14.52
N ASP A 121 16.23 -27.42 -13.92
CA ASP A 121 15.04 -28.29 -13.80
C ASP A 121 13.91 -27.66 -12.99
N HIS A 122 14.22 -26.72 -12.11
CA HIS A 122 13.23 -25.97 -11.29
C HIS A 122 12.77 -24.64 -11.90
N TRP A 123 13.39 -24.13 -12.96
CA TRP A 123 13.09 -22.79 -13.49
C TRP A 123 11.65 -22.63 -14.00
N ILE A 124 11.10 -23.65 -14.66
CA ILE A 124 9.70 -23.60 -15.12
C ILE A 124 8.74 -23.52 -13.93
N LEU A 125 9.01 -24.31 -12.88
CA LEU A 125 8.19 -24.31 -11.68
C LEU A 125 8.33 -22.97 -10.92
N MET A 126 9.53 -22.42 -10.86
CA MET A 126 9.77 -21.09 -10.28
C MET A 126 9.03 -19.99 -11.05
N LEU A 127 9.12 -20.00 -12.38
CA LEU A 127 8.38 -19.06 -13.22
C LEU A 127 6.87 -19.19 -13.02
N ARG A 128 6.35 -20.40 -12.94
CA ARG A 128 4.94 -20.64 -12.63
C ARG A 128 4.56 -20.03 -11.28
N ARG A 129 5.34 -20.26 -10.23
CA ARG A 129 5.09 -19.66 -8.90
C ARG A 129 5.08 -18.13 -8.96
N ILE A 130 6.04 -17.51 -9.64
CA ILE A 130 6.10 -16.05 -9.82
C ILE A 130 4.85 -15.54 -10.55
N LEU A 131 4.37 -16.23 -11.57
CA LEU A 131 3.22 -15.79 -12.36
C LEU A 131 1.88 -16.03 -11.65
N THR A 132 1.79 -17.00 -10.74
CA THR A 132 0.54 -17.34 -10.03
C THR A 132 0.30 -16.52 -8.76
N GLY A 133 1.25 -15.68 -8.35
CA GLY A 133 1.04 -14.73 -7.24
C GLY A 133 2.06 -14.82 -6.11
N ALA A 134 1.71 -14.24 -4.97
CA ALA A 134 2.60 -14.15 -3.82
C ALA A 134 2.95 -15.55 -3.27
N PRO A 135 4.23 -15.83 -3.00
CA PRO A 135 4.64 -17.09 -2.41
C PRO A 135 4.21 -17.18 -0.96
N MET A 136 4.01 -18.40 -0.45
CA MET A 136 3.76 -18.61 0.98
C MET A 136 4.91 -18.11 1.86
N GLU A 137 6.14 -18.04 1.30
CA GLU A 137 7.35 -17.52 1.94
C GLU A 137 7.34 -16.00 2.08
N ALA A 138 6.62 -15.30 1.21
CA ALA A 138 6.52 -13.84 1.18
C ALA A 138 5.08 -13.40 0.84
N PRO A 139 4.11 -13.69 1.72
CA PRO A 139 2.70 -13.42 1.45
C PRO A 139 2.42 -11.93 1.22
N HIS A 140 3.22 -11.04 1.78
CA HIS A 140 3.10 -9.58 1.59
C HIS A 140 3.33 -9.10 0.15
N PHE A 141 3.84 -9.94 -0.76
CA PHE A 141 4.03 -9.56 -2.16
C PHE A 141 2.71 -9.40 -2.93
N TRP A 142 1.59 -9.88 -2.40
CA TRP A 142 0.29 -9.73 -3.06
C TRP A 142 -0.01 -8.26 -3.45
N LEU A 143 0.34 -7.30 -2.59
CA LEU A 143 0.15 -5.88 -2.87
C LEU A 143 0.97 -5.39 -4.08
N VAL A 144 2.16 -5.96 -4.30
CA VAL A 144 3.00 -5.62 -5.46
C VAL A 144 2.34 -6.09 -6.76
N TYR A 145 1.69 -7.27 -6.76
CA TYR A 145 0.91 -7.74 -7.92
C TYR A 145 -0.28 -6.82 -8.21
N VAL A 146 -0.99 -6.36 -7.18
CA VAL A 146 -2.05 -5.34 -7.33
C VAL A 146 -1.49 -4.06 -7.97
N ILE A 147 -0.34 -3.57 -7.51
CA ILE A 147 0.29 -2.36 -8.07
C ILE A 147 0.72 -2.59 -9.53
N ILE A 148 1.25 -3.75 -9.89
CA ILE A 148 1.61 -4.09 -11.27
C ILE A 148 0.36 -4.08 -12.16
N TRP A 149 -0.74 -4.66 -11.69
CA TRP A 149 -2.03 -4.61 -12.38
C TRP A 149 -2.52 -3.17 -12.59
N LEU A 150 -2.46 -2.33 -11.58
CA LEU A 150 -2.79 -0.92 -11.67
C LEU A 150 -1.89 -0.15 -12.66
N TYR A 151 -0.63 -0.56 -12.83
CA TYR A 151 0.22 0.01 -13.88
C TYR A 151 -0.28 -0.33 -15.29
N VAL A 152 -0.78 -1.56 -15.50
CA VAL A 152 -1.38 -1.95 -16.78
C VAL A 152 -2.63 -1.11 -17.06
N LEU A 153 -3.47 -0.86 -16.05
CA LEU A 153 -4.67 -0.05 -16.16
C LEU A 153 -4.39 1.46 -16.29
N THR A 154 -3.24 1.95 -15.82
CA THR A 154 -2.94 3.39 -15.73
C THR A 154 -3.18 4.17 -17.04
N PRO A 155 -2.73 3.73 -18.23
CA PRO A 155 -2.96 4.50 -19.47
C PRO A 155 -4.45 4.68 -19.79
N PHE A 156 -5.25 3.65 -19.54
CA PHE A 156 -6.70 3.67 -19.77
C PHE A 156 -7.41 4.56 -18.74
N MET A 157 -7.09 4.39 -17.47
CA MET A 157 -7.66 5.19 -16.39
C MET A 157 -7.27 6.67 -16.54
N ARG A 158 -6.02 6.95 -16.94
CA ARG A 158 -5.58 8.33 -17.24
C ARG A 158 -6.41 8.95 -18.35
N TYR A 159 -6.68 8.20 -19.42
CA TYR A 159 -7.56 8.66 -20.49
C TYR A 159 -8.97 8.97 -19.96
N ILE A 160 -9.55 8.08 -19.15
CA ILE A 160 -10.89 8.26 -18.58
C ILE A 160 -10.93 9.52 -17.70
N VAL A 161 -10.10 9.64 -16.67
CA VAL A 161 -10.18 10.75 -15.70
C VAL A 161 -9.92 12.13 -16.29
N HIS A 162 -9.28 12.20 -17.48
CA HIS A 162 -9.05 13.47 -18.18
C HIS A 162 -10.10 13.80 -19.24
N ASN A 163 -11.02 12.89 -19.54
CA ASN A 163 -12.09 13.09 -20.54
C ASN A 163 -13.51 13.06 -19.94
N ILE A 164 -13.64 12.79 -18.64
CA ILE A 164 -14.94 12.84 -17.95
C ILE A 164 -15.02 14.08 -17.06
N PRO A 165 -16.21 14.65 -16.83
CA PRO A 165 -16.41 15.71 -15.85
C PRO A 165 -16.07 15.25 -14.42
N ASP A 166 -15.61 16.17 -13.58
CA ASP A 166 -15.27 15.89 -12.18
C ASP A 166 -16.49 15.36 -11.37
N THR A 167 -17.72 15.75 -11.76
CA THR A 167 -18.97 15.25 -11.19
C THR A 167 -19.18 13.76 -11.50
N VAL A 168 -18.88 13.34 -12.72
CA VAL A 168 -18.95 11.93 -13.11
C VAL A 168 -17.89 11.12 -12.38
N LEU A 169 -16.66 11.64 -12.26
CA LEU A 169 -15.61 10.98 -11.48
C LEU A 169 -16.03 10.79 -10.00
N SER A 170 -16.63 11.82 -9.40
CA SER A 170 -17.16 11.75 -8.04
C SER A 170 -18.26 10.70 -7.92
N GLY A 171 -19.15 10.61 -8.93
CA GLY A 171 -20.19 9.58 -9.01
C GLY A 171 -19.63 8.17 -9.08
N VAL A 172 -18.59 7.94 -9.91
CA VAL A 172 -17.90 6.64 -10.00
C VAL A 172 -17.30 6.25 -8.66
N ILE A 173 -16.66 7.19 -7.96
CA ILE A 173 -16.12 6.94 -6.61
C ILE A 173 -17.24 6.59 -5.64
N GLY A 174 -18.37 7.30 -5.68
CA GLY A 174 -19.55 7.00 -4.86
C GLY A 174 -20.10 5.59 -5.12
N VAL A 175 -20.17 5.16 -6.38
CA VAL A 175 -20.58 3.80 -6.75
C VAL A 175 -19.60 2.76 -6.20
N VAL A 176 -18.29 3.00 -6.30
CA VAL A 176 -17.28 2.10 -5.70
C VAL A 176 -17.50 1.97 -4.19
N PHE A 177 -17.72 3.08 -3.47
CA PHE A 177 -18.03 3.03 -2.04
C PHE A 177 -19.30 2.24 -1.73
N ALA A 178 -20.35 2.42 -2.54
CA ALA A 178 -21.61 1.68 -2.37
C ALA A 178 -21.42 0.17 -2.58
N ILE A 179 -20.67 -0.24 -3.61
CA ILE A 179 -20.36 -1.65 -3.88
C ILE A 179 -19.51 -2.22 -2.74
N CYS A 180 -18.46 -1.52 -2.30
CA CYS A 180 -17.65 -1.96 -1.16
C CYS A 180 -18.47 -2.07 0.13
N ALA A 181 -19.48 -1.19 0.32
CA ALA A 181 -20.39 -1.29 1.44
C ALA A 181 -21.26 -2.54 1.35
N LEU A 182 -21.84 -2.84 0.18
CA LEU A 182 -22.62 -4.06 -0.01
C LEU A 182 -21.77 -5.31 0.22
N ASP A 183 -20.55 -5.36 -0.30
CA ASP A 183 -19.63 -6.49 -0.11
C ASP A 183 -19.21 -6.67 1.35
N THR A 184 -19.10 -5.58 2.11
CA THR A 184 -18.65 -5.62 3.51
C THR A 184 -19.81 -5.96 4.44
N TYR A 185 -20.99 -5.35 4.25
CA TYR A 185 -22.06 -5.42 5.24
C TYR A 185 -23.11 -6.48 4.95
N LEU A 186 -23.39 -6.85 3.69
CA LEU A 186 -24.37 -7.91 3.37
C LEU A 186 -24.03 -9.27 3.99
N PRO A 187 -22.76 -9.72 4.03
CA PRO A 187 -22.40 -10.98 4.68
C PRO A 187 -22.75 -11.03 6.18
N LEU A 188 -22.80 -9.89 6.88
CA LEU A 188 -23.19 -9.82 8.28
C LEU A 188 -24.67 -10.24 8.51
N TYR A 189 -25.48 -10.14 7.45
CA TYR A 189 -26.88 -10.55 7.43
C TYR A 189 -27.10 -11.89 6.73
N GLY A 190 -26.03 -12.66 6.46
CA GLY A 190 -26.10 -13.94 5.76
C GLY A 190 -26.38 -13.84 4.26
N ILE A 191 -26.22 -12.65 3.67
CA ILE A 191 -26.44 -12.39 2.24
C ILE A 191 -25.11 -12.36 1.55
N ASN A 192 -24.84 -13.33 0.63
CA ASN A 192 -23.61 -13.31 -0.16
C ASN A 192 -23.66 -12.19 -1.20
N SER A 193 -22.69 -11.30 -1.19
CA SER A 193 -22.53 -10.31 -2.23
C SER A 193 -21.88 -10.93 -3.47
N VAL A 194 -22.42 -10.60 -4.66
CA VAL A 194 -21.84 -11.00 -5.95
C VAL A 194 -20.90 -9.93 -6.52
N PHE A 195 -20.91 -8.74 -5.93
CA PHE A 195 -20.16 -7.59 -6.46
C PHE A 195 -18.65 -7.71 -6.24
N GLY A 196 -18.19 -8.31 -5.14
CA GLY A 196 -16.78 -8.52 -4.85
C GLY A 196 -16.06 -9.40 -5.87
N ILE A 197 -16.79 -10.23 -6.59
CA ILE A 197 -16.26 -11.05 -7.68
C ILE A 197 -16.04 -10.22 -8.96
N VAL A 198 -16.80 -9.13 -9.14
CA VAL A 198 -16.90 -8.38 -10.40
C VAL A 198 -16.09 -7.07 -10.35
N VAL A 199 -15.98 -6.45 -9.18
CA VAL A 199 -15.36 -5.11 -9.03
C VAL A 199 -14.08 -5.19 -8.20
N ASP A 200 -12.95 -4.94 -8.86
CA ASP A 200 -11.68 -4.72 -8.15
C ASP A 200 -11.69 -3.34 -7.48
N SER A 201 -11.95 -3.35 -6.18
CA SER A 201 -12.00 -2.16 -5.34
C SER A 201 -10.67 -1.40 -5.22
N TYR A 202 -9.53 -2.04 -5.54
CA TYR A 202 -8.23 -1.35 -5.61
C TYR A 202 -8.17 -0.35 -6.77
N ALA A 203 -8.84 -0.63 -7.89
CA ALA A 203 -9.00 0.33 -8.97
C ALA A 203 -9.77 1.58 -8.51
N GLY A 204 -10.83 1.40 -7.72
CA GLY A 204 -11.58 2.49 -7.10
C GLY A 204 -10.74 3.29 -6.10
N THR A 205 -9.99 2.62 -5.25
CA THR A 205 -9.06 3.25 -4.30
C THR A 205 -7.93 4.02 -5.02
N PHE A 206 -7.46 3.52 -6.15
CA PHE A 206 -6.50 4.19 -7.00
C PHE A 206 -7.07 5.50 -7.59
N LEU A 207 -8.32 5.46 -8.09
CA LEU A 207 -9.05 6.65 -8.53
C LEU A 207 -9.29 7.64 -7.39
N LEU A 208 -9.64 7.15 -6.20
CA LEU A 208 -9.83 7.96 -5.01
C LEU A 208 -8.54 8.73 -4.67
N GLY A 209 -7.37 8.10 -4.73
CA GLY A 209 -6.09 8.75 -4.51
C GLY A 209 -5.84 9.94 -5.47
N TYR A 210 -6.14 9.77 -6.76
CA TYR A 210 -6.09 10.85 -7.73
C TYR A 210 -7.09 11.97 -7.41
N PHE A 211 -8.33 11.61 -7.12
CA PHE A 211 -9.38 12.57 -6.79
C PHE A 211 -9.02 13.41 -5.57
N LEU A 212 -8.56 12.79 -4.49
CA LEU A 212 -8.14 13.48 -3.27
C LEU A 212 -6.90 14.37 -3.48
N SER A 213 -6.03 13.98 -4.42
CA SER A 213 -4.84 14.76 -4.76
C SER A 213 -5.17 16.03 -5.56
N GLU A 214 -5.94 15.88 -6.66
CA GLU A 214 -6.04 16.87 -7.73
C GLU A 214 -7.41 17.55 -7.85
N LYS A 215 -8.51 16.88 -7.43
CA LYS A 215 -9.88 17.29 -7.77
C LYS A 215 -10.75 17.61 -6.56
N CYS A 216 -10.30 17.25 -5.38
CA CYS A 216 -11.12 17.31 -4.17
C CYS A 216 -11.32 18.75 -3.69
N SER A 217 -12.58 19.17 -3.56
CA SER A 217 -12.93 20.45 -2.94
C SER A 217 -12.76 20.42 -1.43
N ARG A 218 -12.61 21.58 -0.78
CA ARG A 218 -12.45 21.68 0.67
C ARG A 218 -13.62 21.07 1.46
N LYS A 219 -14.84 21.16 0.91
CA LYS A 219 -16.04 20.56 1.53
C LYS A 219 -15.93 19.03 1.53
N VAL A 220 -15.52 18.44 0.41
CA VAL A 220 -15.36 16.99 0.27
C VAL A 220 -14.16 16.49 1.10
N GLU A 221 -13.06 17.25 1.17
CA GLU A 221 -11.96 16.94 2.09
C GLU A 221 -12.44 16.87 3.55
N ASN A 222 -13.25 17.87 3.99
CA ASN A 222 -13.79 17.88 5.35
C ASN A 222 -14.74 16.70 5.59
N PHE A 223 -15.53 16.31 4.58
CA PHE A 223 -16.39 15.14 4.64
C PHE A 223 -15.57 13.87 4.87
N PHE A 224 -14.51 13.61 4.08
CA PHE A 224 -13.65 12.45 4.28
C PHE A 224 -12.90 12.48 5.61
N MET A 225 -12.47 13.66 6.08
CA MET A 225 -11.84 13.81 7.40
C MET A 225 -12.80 13.42 8.52
N PHE A 226 -14.05 13.87 8.44
CA PHE A 226 -15.08 13.58 9.43
C PHE A 226 -15.50 12.11 9.39
N THR A 227 -15.83 11.57 8.21
CA THR A 227 -16.21 10.15 8.06
C THR A 227 -15.09 9.20 8.45
N GLY A 228 -13.83 9.53 8.13
CA GLY A 228 -12.68 8.75 8.55
C GLY A 228 -12.47 8.74 10.06
N PHE A 229 -12.74 9.87 10.74
CA PHE A 229 -12.72 9.92 12.20
C PHE A 229 -13.83 9.06 12.81
N LEU A 230 -15.07 9.15 12.27
CA LEU A 230 -16.16 8.30 12.69
C LEU A 230 -15.87 6.82 12.47
N SER A 231 -15.29 6.47 11.31
CA SER A 231 -14.88 5.10 10.99
C SER A 231 -13.87 4.55 11.98
N PHE A 232 -12.94 5.37 12.44
CA PHE A 232 -11.99 4.98 13.48
C PHE A 232 -12.70 4.69 14.81
N ILE A 233 -13.60 5.58 15.26
CA ILE A 233 -14.35 5.39 16.48
C ILE A 233 -15.23 4.14 16.40
N GLU A 234 -15.97 3.99 15.30
CA GLU A 234 -16.82 2.82 15.05
C GLU A 234 -16.02 1.52 15.19
N THR A 235 -14.87 1.42 14.49
CA THR A 235 -14.02 0.25 14.55
C THR A 235 -13.50 -0.02 15.97
N CYS A 236 -13.07 1.02 16.68
CA CYS A 236 -12.65 0.89 18.08
C CYS A 236 -13.77 0.35 18.98
N MET A 237 -14.99 0.84 18.80
CA MET A 237 -16.15 0.37 19.55
C MET A 237 -16.49 -1.10 19.25
N TRP A 238 -16.43 -1.52 17.98
CA TRP A 238 -16.65 -2.90 17.58
C TRP A 238 -15.61 -3.84 18.18
N ILE A 239 -14.33 -3.50 18.08
CA ILE A 239 -13.23 -4.27 18.69
C ILE A 239 -13.41 -4.36 20.20
N TRP A 240 -13.77 -3.24 20.85
CA TRP A 240 -13.91 -3.19 22.30
C TRP A 240 -15.06 -4.04 22.81
N ASN A 241 -16.16 -4.08 22.07
CA ASN A 241 -17.35 -4.88 22.42
C ASN A 241 -17.22 -6.36 22.03
N GLY A 242 -16.10 -6.79 21.44
CA GLY A 242 -15.88 -8.18 21.05
C GLY A 242 -16.72 -8.66 19.86
N ASN A 243 -17.26 -7.71 19.06
CA ASN A 243 -17.99 -8.05 17.85
C ASN A 243 -17.05 -8.50 16.73
N ASP A 244 -17.59 -9.18 15.73
CA ASP A 244 -16.82 -9.56 14.54
C ASP A 244 -16.48 -8.32 13.69
N TYR A 245 -15.26 -7.82 13.91
CA TYR A 245 -14.73 -6.62 13.25
C TYR A 245 -13.97 -6.94 11.96
N VAL A 246 -13.78 -8.20 11.64
CA VAL A 246 -12.92 -8.63 10.52
C VAL A 246 -13.37 -7.98 9.21
N ASN A 247 -14.67 -7.93 8.96
CA ASN A 247 -15.22 -7.32 7.76
C ASN A 247 -15.04 -5.79 7.71
N TYR A 248 -14.81 -5.13 8.86
CA TYR A 248 -14.63 -3.68 8.95
C TYR A 248 -13.17 -3.25 8.79
N ILE A 249 -12.25 -4.10 9.23
CA ILE A 249 -10.81 -3.77 9.20
C ILE A 249 -10.09 -4.30 7.96
N TYR A 250 -10.69 -5.27 7.26
CA TYR A 250 -10.03 -5.86 6.10
C TYR A 250 -10.22 -5.03 4.82
N GLN A 251 -9.09 -4.77 4.19
CA GLN A 251 -8.87 -4.33 2.81
C GLN A 251 -9.72 -3.13 2.36
N ASN A 252 -10.76 -3.34 1.57
CA ASN A 252 -11.51 -2.31 0.88
C ASN A 252 -12.85 -2.00 1.53
N SER A 253 -13.03 -2.26 2.81
CA SER A 253 -14.23 -1.82 3.52
C SER A 253 -14.37 -0.31 3.44
N PRO A 254 -15.59 0.23 3.36
CA PRO A 254 -15.83 1.68 3.38
C PRO A 254 -15.21 2.35 4.58
N THR A 255 -15.25 1.69 5.73
CA THR A 255 -14.64 2.13 7.00
C THR A 255 -13.14 2.33 6.83
N MET A 256 -12.42 1.33 6.29
CA MET A 256 -10.98 1.43 6.03
C MET A 256 -10.67 2.47 4.95
N MET A 257 -11.49 2.55 3.89
CA MET A 257 -11.31 3.55 2.82
C MET A 257 -11.46 4.97 3.35
N CYS A 258 -12.50 5.26 4.15
CA CYS A 258 -12.72 6.58 4.77
C CYS A 258 -11.58 6.94 5.74
N PHE A 259 -11.18 5.99 6.59
CA PHE A 259 -10.08 6.19 7.53
C PHE A 259 -8.76 6.50 6.80
N THR A 260 -8.44 5.73 5.76
CA THR A 260 -7.23 5.93 4.96
C THR A 260 -7.27 7.26 4.20
N ALA A 261 -8.44 7.64 3.64
CA ALA A 261 -8.64 8.94 2.99
C ALA A 261 -8.42 10.10 3.98
N ALA A 262 -8.88 9.96 5.23
CA ALA A 262 -8.62 10.96 6.27
C ALA A 262 -7.12 11.09 6.59
N ILE A 263 -6.39 9.98 6.71
CA ILE A 263 -4.91 10.00 6.88
C ILE A 263 -4.25 10.71 5.70
N PHE A 264 -4.63 10.34 4.47
CA PHE A 264 -4.09 10.95 3.25
C PHE A 264 -4.27 12.47 3.26
N LEU A 265 -5.49 12.95 3.55
CA LEU A 265 -5.83 14.37 3.57
C LEU A 265 -5.18 15.12 4.73
N LEU A 266 -5.11 14.50 5.91
CA LEU A 266 -4.44 15.08 7.07
C LEU A 266 -2.97 15.35 6.77
N VAL A 267 -2.26 14.36 6.23
CA VAL A 267 -0.85 14.51 5.85
C VAL A 267 -0.68 15.52 4.73
N LYS A 268 -1.56 15.54 3.72
CA LYS A 268 -1.57 16.54 2.64
C LYS A 268 -1.70 17.95 3.22
N ARG A 269 -2.61 18.17 4.19
CA ARG A 269 -2.82 19.48 4.85
C ARG A 269 -1.62 19.90 5.69
N LEU A 270 -1.07 19.00 6.49
CA LEU A 270 0.10 19.29 7.33
C LEU A 270 1.35 19.58 6.49
N ALA A 271 1.50 18.87 5.39
CA ALA A 271 2.63 19.06 4.49
C ALA A 271 2.51 20.31 3.62
N SER A 272 1.32 20.90 3.44
CA SER A 272 1.13 22.14 2.69
C SER A 272 1.87 23.33 3.28
N GLN A 273 2.21 23.27 4.56
CA GLN A 273 3.00 24.29 5.27
C GLN A 273 4.52 24.07 5.14
N LYS A 274 4.96 22.96 4.55
CA LYS A 274 6.37 22.60 4.43
C LYS A 274 6.86 22.88 3.02
N THR A 275 8.02 23.50 2.89
CA THR A 275 8.68 23.72 1.59
C THR A 275 9.50 22.51 1.13
N LYS A 276 10.02 21.72 2.05
CA LYS A 276 10.84 20.53 1.77
C LYS A 276 10.60 19.45 2.83
N SER A 277 10.67 18.18 2.40
CA SER A 277 10.74 17.05 3.33
C SER A 277 12.11 17.01 4.01
N SER A 278 12.18 16.51 5.26
CA SER A 278 13.46 16.31 5.94
C SER A 278 14.33 15.28 5.18
N PHE A 279 15.63 15.30 5.42
CA PHE A 279 16.59 14.36 4.82
C PHE A 279 16.18 12.90 5.07
N PHE A 280 15.80 12.57 6.30
CA PHE A 280 15.36 11.21 6.66
C PHE A 280 14.10 10.79 5.92
N VAL A 281 13.08 11.65 5.83
CA VAL A 281 11.85 11.38 5.09
C VAL A 281 12.14 11.11 3.62
N GLN A 282 12.97 11.96 2.99
CA GLN A 282 13.36 11.75 1.59
C GLN A 282 14.09 10.42 1.37
N ARG A 283 14.93 10.03 2.32
CA ARG A 283 15.72 8.80 2.27
C ARG A 283 14.81 7.58 2.38
N ILE A 284 13.98 7.50 3.43
CA ILE A 284 13.01 6.42 3.61
C ILE A 284 12.05 6.34 2.42
N SER A 285 11.48 7.47 1.98
CA SER A 285 10.59 7.52 0.82
C SER A 285 11.24 6.96 -0.45
N ARG A 286 12.53 7.20 -0.66
CA ARG A 286 13.28 6.68 -1.83
C ARG A 286 13.39 5.16 -1.80
N TYR A 287 13.58 4.58 -0.63
CA TYR A 287 13.80 3.14 -0.43
C TYR A 287 12.56 2.37 0.02
N SER A 288 11.40 3.05 0.12
CA SER A 288 10.14 2.46 0.61
C SER A 288 9.79 1.13 -0.06
N TYR A 289 10.03 1.01 -1.37
CA TYR A 289 9.77 -0.22 -2.10
C TYR A 289 10.74 -1.36 -1.72
N SER A 290 12.02 -1.07 -1.58
CA SER A 290 13.00 -2.07 -1.13
C SER A 290 12.70 -2.53 0.30
N ILE A 291 12.28 -1.60 1.18
CA ILE A 291 11.84 -1.92 2.54
C ILE A 291 10.61 -2.83 2.48
N LEU A 292 9.62 -2.52 1.62
CA LEU A 292 8.44 -3.37 1.42
C LEU A 292 8.83 -4.80 1.02
N LEU A 293 9.84 -4.98 0.18
CA LEU A 293 10.25 -6.32 -0.27
C LEU A 293 11.01 -7.10 0.80
N ILE A 294 11.83 -6.45 1.63
CA ILE A 294 12.76 -7.16 2.54
C ILE A 294 12.25 -7.31 3.98
N HIS A 295 11.34 -6.44 4.44
CA HIS A 295 10.95 -6.36 5.87
C HIS A 295 10.49 -7.70 6.46
N TRP A 296 9.74 -8.50 5.70
CA TRP A 296 9.26 -9.81 6.12
C TRP A 296 10.43 -10.78 6.37
N GLY A 297 11.42 -10.80 5.48
CA GLY A 297 12.63 -11.61 5.65
C GLY A 297 13.42 -11.19 6.88
N VAL A 298 13.59 -9.90 7.12
CA VAL A 298 14.25 -9.40 8.34
C VAL A 298 13.47 -9.81 9.59
N LEU A 299 12.15 -9.65 9.58
CA LEU A 299 11.30 -10.06 10.71
C LEU A 299 11.42 -11.56 11.02
N HIS A 300 11.35 -12.42 10.01
CA HIS A 300 11.37 -13.86 10.19
C HIS A 300 12.76 -14.42 10.43
N PHE A 301 13.76 -14.06 9.62
CA PHE A 301 15.09 -14.69 9.68
C PHE A 301 16.00 -14.03 10.70
N VAL A 302 15.91 -12.69 10.91
CA VAL A 302 16.80 -12.00 11.83
C VAL A 302 16.14 -11.89 13.22
N VAL A 303 14.97 -11.28 13.31
CA VAL A 303 14.35 -10.97 14.60
C VAL A 303 13.87 -12.24 15.28
N LYS A 304 13.11 -13.09 14.56
CA LYS A 304 12.53 -14.30 15.15
C LYS A 304 13.54 -15.44 15.34
N GLN A 305 14.39 -15.73 14.34
CA GLN A 305 15.28 -16.90 14.37
C GLN A 305 16.63 -16.62 15.01
N LYS A 306 17.26 -15.45 14.76
CA LYS A 306 18.60 -15.15 15.30
C LYS A 306 18.56 -14.44 16.65
N LEU A 307 17.67 -13.45 16.82
CA LEU A 307 17.63 -12.65 18.04
C LEU A 307 16.72 -13.25 19.11
N HIS A 308 15.92 -14.30 18.77
CA HIS A 308 14.95 -14.95 19.66
C HIS A 308 14.07 -13.96 20.44
N VAL A 309 13.80 -12.79 19.84
CA VAL A 309 12.98 -11.75 20.48
C VAL A 309 11.57 -12.27 20.63
N ASN A 310 11.15 -12.44 21.89
CA ASN A 310 9.80 -12.88 22.19
C ASN A 310 8.82 -11.76 21.77
N VAL A 311 7.99 -12.05 20.78
CA VAL A 311 7.10 -11.06 20.14
C VAL A 311 6.12 -10.43 21.12
N LEU A 312 5.79 -11.11 22.22
CA LEU A 312 4.94 -10.59 23.31
C LEU A 312 5.57 -9.39 24.06
N GLY A 313 6.90 -9.41 24.25
CA GLY A 313 7.62 -8.24 24.82
C GLY A 313 8.11 -7.26 23.77
N GLY A 314 7.97 -7.59 22.50
CA GLY A 314 8.62 -6.94 21.38
C GLY A 314 7.70 -6.34 20.32
N GLY A 315 6.38 -6.38 20.44
CA GLY A 315 5.48 -5.93 19.36
C GLY A 315 5.83 -4.53 18.84
N ILE A 316 5.91 -3.53 19.69
CA ILE A 316 6.36 -2.19 19.35
C ILE A 316 7.90 -2.15 19.25
N VAL A 317 8.60 -2.77 20.20
CA VAL A 317 10.06 -2.82 20.24
C VAL A 317 10.62 -3.62 19.08
N GLY A 318 10.00 -4.76 18.73
CA GLY A 318 10.37 -5.59 17.56
C GLY A 318 10.21 -4.81 16.26
N GLY A 319 9.13 -4.06 16.09
CA GLY A 319 8.92 -3.17 14.95
C GLY A 319 9.97 -2.07 14.86
N CYS A 320 10.34 -1.47 15.99
CA CYS A 320 11.41 -0.47 16.05
C CYS A 320 12.78 -1.08 15.69
N ILE A 321 13.08 -2.31 16.15
CA ILE A 321 14.33 -3.02 15.81
C ILE A 321 14.36 -3.33 14.33
N VAL A 322 13.28 -3.87 13.75
CA VAL A 322 13.17 -4.12 12.31
C VAL A 322 13.36 -2.84 11.52
N MET A 323 12.76 -1.74 11.96
CA MET A 323 12.93 -0.43 11.33
C MET A 323 14.38 0.03 11.39
N MET A 324 15.06 -0.07 12.55
CA MET A 324 16.46 0.30 12.71
C MET A 324 17.40 -0.57 11.86
N VAL A 325 17.13 -1.87 11.77
CA VAL A 325 17.91 -2.79 10.91
C VAL A 325 17.70 -2.45 9.43
N LEU A 326 16.47 -2.20 9.01
CA LEU A 326 16.18 -1.81 7.63
C LEU A 326 16.80 -0.46 7.27
N LEU A 327 16.75 0.51 8.19
CA LEU A 327 17.40 1.81 8.00
C LEU A 327 18.93 1.70 7.94
N SER A 328 19.53 0.80 8.72
CA SER A 328 20.98 0.54 8.66
C SER A 328 21.39 -0.17 7.38
N LEU A 329 20.59 -1.11 6.87
CA LEU A 329 20.82 -1.76 5.56
C LEU A 329 20.76 -0.76 4.40
N ILE A 330 19.88 0.25 4.49
CA ILE A 330 19.82 1.37 3.53
C ILE A 330 21.12 2.18 3.56
N HIS A 331 21.72 2.36 4.73
CA HIS A 331 22.98 3.10 4.90
C HIS A 331 24.18 2.36 4.30
N ILE A 332 24.19 1.02 4.40
CA ILE A 332 25.26 0.16 3.88
C ILE A 332 25.22 0.06 2.34
N SER A 333 24.05 0.20 1.72
CA SER A 333 23.91 0.10 0.25
C SER A 333 24.30 1.37 -0.53
N GLU A 334 24.73 2.45 0.11
CA GLU A 334 25.05 3.74 -0.52
C GLU A 334 26.52 4.00 -0.92
N PRO A 335 27.56 3.28 -0.47
CA PRO A 335 28.95 3.63 -0.86
C PRO A 335 29.24 3.54 -2.35
N THR A 336 28.40 2.85 -3.12
CA THR A 336 28.70 2.53 -4.53
C THR A 336 28.13 3.50 -5.57
N ARG A 337 27.36 4.54 -5.17
CA ARG A 337 26.78 5.49 -6.14
C ARG A 337 27.50 6.81 -6.32
N HIS A 338 28.51 7.11 -5.50
CA HIS A 338 29.35 8.32 -5.66
C HIS A 338 30.57 8.12 -6.53
N SER A 339 30.85 6.91 -7.04
CA SER A 339 32.01 6.61 -7.88
C SER A 339 31.68 6.37 -9.36
N LEU A 340 30.45 6.67 -9.81
CA LEU A 340 30.06 6.58 -11.21
C LEU A 340 29.27 7.86 -11.60
N ILE A 341 29.97 8.98 -11.63
CA ILE A 341 29.67 10.16 -12.47
C ILE A 341 30.83 10.36 -13.37
#